data_f10cab64cfdddd2d60acc7de3eae2a96
#
_entry.id   f10cab64cfdddd2d60acc7de3eae2a96
#
_cell.length_a   1.000
_cell.length_b   1.000
_cell.length_c   1.000
_cell.angle_alpha   90.00
_cell.angle_beta   90.00
_cell.angle_gamma   90.00
#
_symmetry.space_group_name_H-M   'P 1'
#
loop_
_entity.id
_entity.type
_entity.pdbx_description
1 polymer ?
#
loop_
_entity_poly.entity_id
_entity_poly.type
_entity_poly.pdbx_seq_one_letter_code
_entity_poly.pdbx_strand_id
1 'polypeptide(L)'
;MLKTLSIWNFALIEHVQIDFDKGLNILTGETGAGKSILLGALGMVIGRRTNIDAIRSGCEFMRVEAVFTLDNNLVKDFLTKYNILVEDDDLIITRQININGKNSVQINNCHTTMAILRQLGELLVDIHGQHANQALLKPIKQLSLIDMYDGDAIQKQKEAYLEKYYQWLQIKQKLADSKINTQEMAQRLDMLKWQINEIENAKLILDEDEKLESEIKVLANAEKISLLTQDAYKLLYEGENGKFAILSSLSQVRKDLENLAQYDENMAKVHQILDEAYFQIQDSADEIRSYGESIDYNPQKLDMMQSRLNDIDKLKRKYGNTIEEILNYLAKAKEELTYIENYDDNLAKLEQELSLLAKDVSQEALILHELRQKSAKALEMAIMKELASLSMADAKLVINLTLNDDFTENGADDVEILFSANLGEDLKSLAKIVSGGELSRIALALKTITAKKDDINLMVFDEVDTGVGGKTAQMMAEKIARIALYRQVICITHLPQIAAMADAHFYISKETKNNKTFTTIDEINYDAKLAEIARMSSGIDLTQASLENAEEMLTNARKRKELLHFDE
;
A
#
# COMPACT_ATOMS: atom_id res chain seq x y z
N MET A 1 -21.92 -3.21 20.94
CA MET A 1 -23.40 -3.34 20.79
C MET A 1 -23.99 -2.02 20.31
N LEU A 2 -25.11 -2.05 19.56
CA LEU A 2 -25.88 -0.85 19.21
C LEU A 2 -26.72 -0.42 20.43
N LYS A 3 -26.48 0.77 20.94
CA LYS A 3 -27.29 1.35 22.04
C LYS A 3 -28.51 2.05 21.47
N THR A 4 -28.25 3.04 20.58
CA THR A 4 -29.29 3.94 20.08
C THR A 4 -29.15 4.11 18.57
N LEU A 5 -30.28 4.14 17.88
CA LEU A 5 -30.37 4.49 16.47
C LEU A 5 -31.34 5.65 16.30
N SER A 6 -30.85 6.79 15.85
CA SER A 6 -31.67 7.98 15.58
C SER A 6 -31.74 8.26 14.08
N ILE A 7 -32.94 8.46 13.57
CA ILE A 7 -33.25 8.60 12.14
C ILE A 7 -34.01 9.89 11.91
N TRP A 8 -33.58 10.72 10.98
CA TRP A 8 -34.24 11.97 10.56
C TRP A 8 -34.49 11.99 9.07
N ASN A 9 -35.69 12.33 8.68
CA ASN A 9 -36.14 12.59 7.29
C ASN A 9 -35.84 11.44 6.33
N PHE A 10 -35.98 10.19 6.76
CA PHE A 10 -35.70 9.01 5.97
C PHE A 10 -37.01 8.33 5.55
N ALA A 11 -37.31 8.35 4.27
CA ALA A 11 -38.54 7.80 3.68
C ALA A 11 -39.83 8.32 4.41
N LEU A 12 -40.54 7.44 5.12
CA LEU A 12 -41.73 7.79 5.88
C LEU A 12 -41.44 8.25 7.32
N ILE A 13 -40.19 8.15 7.77
CA ILE A 13 -39.79 8.57 9.10
C ILE A 13 -39.41 10.05 9.07
N GLU A 14 -40.06 10.86 9.91
CA GLU A 14 -39.65 12.24 10.16
C GLU A 14 -38.53 12.32 11.21
N HIS A 15 -38.80 11.75 12.38
CA HIS A 15 -37.79 11.56 13.44
C HIS A 15 -38.20 10.37 14.32
N VAL A 16 -37.29 9.44 14.51
CA VAL A 16 -37.43 8.30 15.41
C VAL A 16 -36.10 8.07 16.10
N GLN A 17 -36.17 7.82 17.39
CA GLN A 17 -35.05 7.30 18.18
C GLN A 17 -35.46 5.95 18.76
N ILE A 18 -34.58 4.97 18.64
CA ILE A 18 -34.80 3.60 19.12
C ILE A 18 -33.61 3.25 20.00
N ASP A 19 -33.91 2.87 21.25
CA ASP A 19 -32.93 2.36 22.17
C ASP A 19 -33.04 0.84 22.22
N PHE A 20 -31.96 0.13 21.91
CA PHE A 20 -31.93 -1.32 21.81
C PHE A 20 -31.35 -1.96 23.05
N ASP A 21 -31.97 -3.05 23.48
CA ASP A 21 -31.49 -3.88 24.59
C ASP A 21 -30.44 -4.91 24.12
N LYS A 22 -29.72 -5.46 25.13
CA LYS A 22 -28.93 -6.69 24.93
C LYS A 22 -29.86 -7.85 24.58
N GLY A 23 -29.31 -8.88 23.88
CA GLY A 23 -30.09 -10.05 23.53
C GLY A 23 -30.93 -9.87 22.28
N LEU A 24 -32.14 -10.38 22.27
CA LEU A 24 -33.01 -10.50 21.09
C LEU A 24 -34.02 -9.36 21.03
N ASN A 25 -33.76 -8.40 20.11
CA ASN A 25 -34.65 -7.30 19.78
C ASN A 25 -35.49 -7.68 18.55
N ILE A 26 -36.79 -7.77 18.74
CA ILE A 26 -37.73 -8.14 17.67
C ILE A 26 -38.53 -6.94 17.18
N LEU A 27 -38.66 -6.83 15.88
CA LEU A 27 -39.48 -5.82 15.23
C LEU A 27 -40.64 -6.51 14.49
N THR A 28 -41.88 -6.16 14.87
CA THR A 28 -43.10 -6.56 14.20
C THR A 28 -43.84 -5.34 13.64
N GLY A 29 -44.91 -5.54 12.93
CA GLY A 29 -45.75 -4.50 12.39
C GLY A 29 -46.32 -4.84 10.99
N GLU A 30 -47.10 -3.97 10.42
CA GLU A 30 -47.72 -4.17 9.12
C GLU A 30 -46.70 -4.26 8.00
N THR A 31 -46.99 -5.08 6.97
CA THR A 31 -46.15 -5.21 5.76
C THR A 31 -46.03 -3.88 5.03
N GLY A 32 -44.81 -3.52 4.63
CA GLY A 32 -44.51 -2.23 3.97
C GLY A 32 -44.48 -1.02 4.91
N ALA A 33 -44.63 -1.20 6.22
CA ALA A 33 -44.73 -0.12 7.20
C ALA A 33 -43.44 0.52 7.68
N GLY A 34 -42.28 0.06 7.22
CA GLY A 34 -41.06 0.69 7.70
C GLY A 34 -39.98 -0.30 8.13
N LYS A 35 -40.29 -1.60 8.10
CA LYS A 35 -39.29 -2.66 8.37
C LYS A 35 -38.05 -2.48 7.49
N SER A 36 -38.28 -2.37 6.16
CA SER A 36 -37.20 -2.11 5.19
C SER A 36 -36.56 -0.72 5.34
N ILE A 37 -37.31 0.26 5.93
CA ILE A 37 -36.79 1.61 6.17
C ILE A 37 -35.74 1.57 7.28
N LEU A 38 -36.00 0.85 8.37
CA LEU A 38 -35.04 0.70 9.46
C LEU A 38 -33.75 0.03 9.00
N LEU A 39 -33.88 -1.05 8.21
CA LEU A 39 -32.71 -1.73 7.63
C LEU A 39 -31.92 -0.82 6.67
N GLY A 40 -32.66 0.00 5.90
CA GLY A 40 -32.05 1.01 5.05
C GLY A 40 -31.27 2.05 5.84
N ALA A 41 -31.84 2.52 6.96
CA ALA A 41 -31.18 3.46 7.88
C ALA A 41 -29.94 2.85 8.53
N LEU A 42 -30.05 1.62 9.06
CA LEU A 42 -28.91 0.89 9.61
C LEU A 42 -27.83 0.63 8.54
N GLY A 43 -28.28 0.22 7.34
CA GLY A 43 -27.38 0.07 6.19
C GLY A 43 -26.66 1.38 5.81
N MET A 44 -27.36 2.51 5.92
CA MET A 44 -26.79 3.83 5.68
C MET A 44 -25.62 4.11 6.65
N VAL A 45 -25.82 3.87 7.95
CA VAL A 45 -24.83 4.12 8.99
C VAL A 45 -23.60 3.23 8.86
N ILE A 46 -23.74 1.99 8.39
CA ILE A 46 -22.61 1.08 8.18
C ILE A 46 -21.97 1.20 6.77
N GLY A 47 -22.28 2.25 6.02
CA GLY A 47 -21.60 2.53 4.76
C GLY A 47 -22.17 1.85 3.51
N ARG A 48 -23.37 1.24 3.58
CA ARG A 48 -24.06 0.73 2.37
C ARG A 48 -24.49 1.87 1.45
N ARG A 49 -24.70 1.57 0.18
CA ARG A 49 -25.24 2.53 -0.79
C ARG A 49 -26.69 2.89 -0.40
N THR A 50 -26.99 4.18 -0.38
CA THR A 50 -28.34 4.70 -0.09
C THR A 50 -28.72 5.64 -1.23
N ASN A 51 -29.94 5.49 -1.74
CA ASN A 51 -30.45 6.35 -2.79
C ASN A 51 -30.94 7.70 -2.21
N ILE A 52 -30.77 8.78 -2.95
CA ILE A 52 -31.29 10.11 -2.62
C ILE A 52 -32.84 10.10 -2.53
N ASP A 53 -33.49 9.23 -3.29
CA ASP A 53 -34.97 9.04 -3.24
C ASP A 53 -35.46 8.58 -1.86
N ALA A 54 -34.59 8.13 -0.97
CA ALA A 54 -34.93 7.84 0.42
C ALA A 54 -35.08 9.09 1.30
N ILE A 55 -34.77 10.29 0.79
CA ILE A 55 -35.05 11.55 1.50
C ILE A 55 -36.57 11.76 1.54
N ARG A 56 -37.10 12.05 2.76
CA ARG A 56 -38.50 12.32 2.95
C ARG A 56 -38.97 13.49 2.05
N SER A 57 -40.10 13.31 1.39
CA SER A 57 -40.67 14.35 0.51
C SER A 57 -40.83 15.69 1.22
N GLY A 58 -40.26 16.75 0.65
CA GLY A 58 -40.25 18.09 1.21
C GLY A 58 -39.12 18.40 2.19
N CYS A 59 -38.17 17.48 2.38
CA CYS A 59 -36.98 17.70 3.18
C CYS A 59 -35.71 17.83 2.31
N GLU A 60 -34.75 18.59 2.79
CA GLU A 60 -33.51 18.87 2.07
C GLU A 60 -32.42 17.84 2.34
N PHE A 61 -32.55 17.06 3.42
CA PHE A 61 -31.55 16.04 3.84
C PHE A 61 -32.24 14.90 4.57
N MET A 62 -31.55 13.76 4.60
CA MET A 62 -31.75 12.67 5.57
C MET A 62 -30.49 12.49 6.41
N ARG A 63 -30.67 12.14 7.68
CA ARG A 63 -29.58 11.88 8.63
C ARG A 63 -29.88 10.62 9.43
N VAL A 64 -28.86 9.82 9.64
CA VAL A 64 -28.90 8.67 10.57
C VAL A 64 -27.69 8.75 11.48
N GLU A 65 -27.94 8.51 12.76
CA GLU A 65 -26.93 8.45 13.80
C GLU A 65 -27.08 7.16 14.58
N ALA A 66 -25.97 6.45 14.82
CA ALA A 66 -25.94 5.24 15.61
C ALA A 66 -24.88 5.36 16.70
N VAL A 67 -25.23 4.96 17.91
CA VAL A 67 -24.35 4.90 19.06
C VAL A 67 -24.07 3.44 19.39
N PHE A 68 -22.80 3.03 19.34
CA PHE A 68 -22.37 1.68 19.68
C PHE A 68 -21.49 1.69 20.93
N THR A 69 -21.63 0.66 21.77
CA THR A 69 -20.65 0.38 22.82
C THR A 69 -19.46 -0.37 22.23
N LEU A 70 -18.26 0.04 22.60
CA LEU A 70 -16.99 -0.55 22.12
C LEU A 70 -16.51 -1.66 23.06
N ASP A 71 -16.98 -2.86 22.83
CA ASP A 71 -16.56 -4.07 23.56
C ASP A 71 -15.53 -4.90 22.77
N ASN A 72 -15.15 -4.47 21.54
CA ASN A 72 -14.34 -5.25 20.61
C ASN A 72 -12.97 -4.57 20.38
N ASN A 73 -11.88 -5.30 20.66
CA ASN A 73 -10.52 -4.81 20.47
C ASN A 73 -10.19 -4.54 18.99
N LEU A 74 -10.72 -5.34 18.03
CA LEU A 74 -10.49 -5.13 16.60
C LEU A 74 -11.02 -3.77 16.14
N VAL A 75 -12.17 -3.34 16.70
CA VAL A 75 -12.74 -2.02 16.41
C VAL A 75 -11.87 -0.91 17.02
N LYS A 76 -11.36 -1.11 18.25
CA LYS A 76 -10.46 -0.15 18.91
C LYS A 76 -9.15 0.02 18.12
N ASP A 77 -8.55 -1.06 17.67
CA ASP A 77 -7.33 -1.06 16.85
C ASP A 77 -7.57 -0.37 15.50
N PHE A 78 -8.72 -0.64 14.88
CA PHE A 78 -9.13 0.03 13.64
C PHE A 78 -9.24 1.54 13.83
N LEU A 79 -9.91 2.02 14.88
CA LEU A 79 -10.08 3.44 15.16
C LEU A 79 -8.74 4.12 15.44
N THR A 80 -7.86 3.46 16.19
CA THR A 80 -6.49 3.93 16.47
C THR A 80 -5.68 4.08 15.18
N LYS A 81 -5.76 3.13 14.26
CA LYS A 81 -5.09 3.18 12.95
C LYS A 81 -5.47 4.42 12.14
N TYR A 82 -6.71 4.89 12.29
CA TYR A 82 -7.20 6.09 11.58
C TYR A 82 -7.20 7.35 12.45
N ASN A 83 -6.57 7.33 13.64
CA ASN A 83 -6.49 8.45 14.60
C ASN A 83 -7.87 8.99 15.01
N ILE A 84 -8.86 8.10 15.14
CA ILE A 84 -10.20 8.46 15.64
C ILE A 84 -10.23 8.25 17.13
N LEU A 85 -10.41 9.33 17.88
CA LEU A 85 -10.49 9.29 19.34
C LEU A 85 -11.81 8.66 19.79
N VAL A 86 -11.73 7.86 20.87
CA VAL A 86 -12.88 7.25 21.53
C VAL A 86 -12.93 7.80 22.94
N GLU A 87 -14.05 8.40 23.28
CA GLU A 87 -14.36 8.88 24.63
C GLU A 87 -15.46 7.98 25.22
N ASP A 88 -15.34 7.61 26.49
CA ASP A 88 -16.34 6.86 27.27
C ASP A 88 -16.80 5.51 26.68
N ASP A 89 -15.93 4.80 25.93
CA ASP A 89 -16.24 3.53 25.25
C ASP A 89 -17.47 3.59 24.31
N ASP A 90 -17.93 4.77 23.93
CA ASP A 90 -19.01 4.97 22.98
C ASP A 90 -18.48 5.38 21.59
N LEU A 91 -19.01 4.74 20.56
CA LEU A 91 -18.74 5.03 19.17
C LEU A 91 -19.98 5.63 18.52
N ILE A 92 -19.90 6.90 18.14
CA ILE A 92 -20.99 7.61 17.48
C ILE A 92 -20.69 7.70 15.99
N ILE A 93 -21.56 7.15 15.17
CA ILE A 93 -21.47 7.21 13.72
C ILE A 93 -22.65 8.04 13.20
N THR A 94 -22.35 9.14 12.53
CA THR A 94 -23.37 10.00 11.92
C THR A 94 -23.15 10.04 10.41
N ARG A 95 -24.21 9.80 9.64
CA ARG A 95 -24.19 9.98 8.19
C ARG A 95 -25.38 10.82 7.72
N GLN A 96 -25.09 11.84 6.92
CA GLN A 96 -26.08 12.74 6.35
C GLN A 96 -25.93 12.78 4.82
N ILE A 97 -27.04 12.70 4.11
CA ILE A 97 -27.10 12.85 2.65
C ILE A 97 -28.10 13.97 2.33
N ASN A 98 -27.66 14.94 1.57
CA ASN A 98 -28.49 16.09 1.13
C ASN A 98 -29.08 15.82 -0.26
N ILE A 99 -30.15 16.53 -0.60
CA ILE A 99 -30.87 16.41 -1.89
C ILE A 99 -29.96 16.70 -3.11
N ASN A 100 -28.91 17.49 -2.93
CA ASN A 100 -27.90 17.75 -3.96
C ASN A 100 -26.82 16.63 -4.10
N GLY A 101 -26.99 15.49 -3.41
CA GLY A 101 -26.07 14.35 -3.44
C GLY A 101 -24.86 14.49 -2.52
N LYS A 102 -24.67 15.61 -1.81
CA LYS A 102 -23.58 15.76 -0.86
C LYS A 102 -23.76 14.79 0.31
N ASN A 103 -22.74 13.93 0.52
CA ASN A 103 -22.72 12.91 1.54
C ASN A 103 -21.66 13.28 2.59
N SER A 104 -22.07 13.37 3.86
CA SER A 104 -21.20 13.68 4.99
C SER A 104 -21.19 12.50 5.96
N VAL A 105 -20.02 12.08 6.37
CA VAL A 105 -19.80 10.99 7.33
C VAL A 105 -18.94 11.51 8.46
N GLN A 106 -19.36 11.22 9.69
CA GLN A 106 -18.61 11.52 10.90
C GLN A 106 -18.55 10.28 11.80
N ILE A 107 -17.40 10.05 12.41
CA ILE A 107 -17.18 9.05 13.45
C ILE A 107 -16.60 9.80 14.64
N ASN A 108 -17.30 9.79 15.78
CA ASN A 108 -16.96 10.57 16.98
C ASN A 108 -16.64 12.04 16.62
N ASN A 109 -17.54 12.70 15.87
CA ASN A 109 -17.39 14.06 15.37
C ASN A 109 -16.21 14.30 14.39
N CYS A 110 -15.42 13.30 14.06
CA CYS A 110 -14.36 13.40 13.06
C CYS A 110 -14.90 13.07 11.67
N HIS A 111 -14.73 13.98 10.72
CA HIS A 111 -15.08 13.73 9.31
C HIS A 111 -14.23 12.60 8.73
N THR A 112 -14.86 11.66 8.05
CA THR A 112 -14.19 10.50 7.46
C THR A 112 -14.70 10.18 6.06
N THR A 113 -14.06 9.20 5.40
CA THR A 113 -14.44 8.75 4.05
C THR A 113 -15.44 7.59 4.09
N MET A 114 -16.20 7.42 2.98
CA MET A 114 -17.09 6.27 2.82
C MET A 114 -16.35 4.93 2.83
N ALA A 115 -15.09 4.91 2.44
CA ALA A 115 -14.28 3.69 2.45
C ALA A 115 -13.98 3.24 3.90
N ILE A 116 -13.58 4.16 4.75
CA ILE A 116 -13.33 3.92 6.18
C ILE A 116 -14.62 3.51 6.89
N LEU A 117 -15.74 4.22 6.63
CA LEU A 117 -17.03 3.86 7.20
C LEU A 117 -17.46 2.43 6.83
N ARG A 118 -17.25 2.01 5.58
CA ARG A 118 -17.61 0.67 5.13
C ARG A 118 -16.78 -0.41 5.81
N GLN A 119 -15.47 -0.20 5.94
CA GLN A 119 -14.59 -1.13 6.66
C GLN A 119 -14.99 -1.23 8.13
N LEU A 120 -15.27 -0.11 8.79
CA LEU A 120 -15.75 -0.10 10.18
C LEU A 120 -17.11 -0.79 10.31
N GLY A 121 -18.04 -0.54 9.38
CA GLY A 121 -19.36 -1.16 9.37
C GLY A 121 -19.31 -2.69 9.28
N GLU A 122 -18.36 -3.25 8.54
CA GLU A 122 -18.13 -4.70 8.43
C GLU A 122 -17.63 -5.32 9.74
N LEU A 123 -17.03 -4.53 10.64
CA LEU A 123 -16.58 -4.98 11.97
C LEU A 123 -17.67 -4.82 13.04
N LEU A 124 -18.68 -3.97 12.81
CA LEU A 124 -19.71 -3.64 13.80
C LEU A 124 -20.98 -4.46 13.63
N VAL A 125 -21.43 -4.70 12.39
CA VAL A 125 -22.76 -5.23 12.10
C VAL A 125 -22.71 -6.28 11.01
N ASP A 126 -23.29 -7.44 11.28
CA ASP A 126 -23.53 -8.49 10.28
C ASP A 126 -25.04 -8.55 9.96
N ILE A 127 -25.40 -8.21 8.72
CA ILE A 127 -26.80 -8.16 8.27
C ILE A 127 -27.07 -9.38 7.39
N HIS A 128 -28.08 -10.19 7.79
CA HIS A 128 -28.56 -11.36 7.07
C HIS A 128 -29.94 -11.12 6.49
N GLY A 129 -30.09 -11.15 5.17
CA GLY A 129 -31.34 -10.95 4.45
C GLY A 129 -31.17 -11.23 2.96
N GLN A 130 -32.22 -11.00 2.17
CA GLN A 130 -32.31 -11.40 0.76
C GLN A 130 -31.14 -10.91 -0.13
N HIS A 131 -30.48 -9.79 0.23
CA HIS A 131 -29.33 -9.25 -0.51
C HIS A 131 -28.01 -9.32 0.27
N ALA A 132 -28.01 -9.72 1.53
CA ALA A 132 -26.83 -9.68 2.40
C ALA A 132 -26.06 -11.01 2.41
N ASN A 133 -26.72 -12.12 2.11
CA ASN A 133 -26.10 -13.46 2.07
C ASN A 133 -25.04 -13.62 0.98
N GLN A 134 -24.85 -12.60 0.10
CA GLN A 134 -23.79 -12.57 -0.90
C GLN A 134 -22.37 -12.64 -0.29
N ALA A 135 -22.19 -12.28 0.97
CA ALA A 135 -20.90 -12.38 1.63
C ALA A 135 -20.47 -13.85 1.80
N LEU A 136 -21.40 -14.76 2.11
CA LEU A 136 -21.15 -16.21 2.22
C LEU A 136 -20.78 -16.87 0.87
N LEU A 137 -21.05 -16.17 -0.23
CA LEU A 137 -20.74 -16.66 -1.57
C LEU A 137 -19.27 -16.39 -1.97
N LYS A 138 -18.56 -15.59 -1.20
CA LYS A 138 -17.15 -15.23 -1.50
C LYS A 138 -16.21 -16.29 -0.91
N PRO A 139 -15.28 -16.88 -1.71
CA PRO A 139 -14.34 -17.90 -1.24
C PRO A 139 -13.55 -17.48 0.00
N ILE A 140 -13.07 -16.24 0.06
CA ILE A 140 -12.32 -15.72 1.22
C ILE A 140 -13.13 -15.79 2.52
N LYS A 141 -14.44 -15.48 2.46
CA LYS A 141 -15.31 -15.58 3.65
C LYS A 141 -15.61 -17.04 4.01
N GLN A 142 -15.74 -17.93 3.02
CA GLN A 142 -15.88 -19.36 3.25
C GLN A 142 -14.63 -19.94 3.94
N LEU A 143 -13.44 -19.53 3.51
CA LEU A 143 -12.19 -19.93 4.14
C LEU A 143 -12.09 -19.42 5.58
N SER A 144 -12.47 -18.17 5.83
CA SER A 144 -12.48 -17.60 7.18
C SER A 144 -13.44 -18.31 8.14
N LEU A 145 -14.55 -18.87 7.66
CA LEU A 145 -15.46 -19.67 8.47
C LEU A 145 -14.81 -20.98 8.94
N ILE A 146 -14.03 -21.63 8.07
CA ILE A 146 -13.28 -22.85 8.40
C ILE A 146 -12.21 -22.54 9.44
N ASP A 147 -11.47 -21.44 9.21
CA ASP A 147 -10.41 -20.98 10.13
C ASP A 147 -10.97 -20.63 11.50
N MET A 148 -12.16 -20.00 11.57
CA MET A 148 -12.82 -19.63 12.82
C MET A 148 -13.35 -20.86 13.59
N TYR A 149 -13.78 -21.92 12.92
CA TYR A 149 -14.42 -23.09 13.55
C TYR A 149 -13.45 -23.85 14.47
N ASP A 150 -12.20 -24.07 14.04
CA ASP A 150 -11.12 -24.69 14.85
C ASP A 150 -9.99 -23.69 15.15
N GLY A 151 -10.37 -22.51 15.63
CA GLY A 151 -9.61 -21.26 15.63
C GLY A 151 -8.17 -21.35 16.11
N ASP A 152 -7.90 -21.92 17.28
CA ASP A 152 -6.57 -21.82 17.93
C ASP A 152 -5.47 -22.56 17.16
N ALA A 153 -5.76 -23.79 16.69
CA ALA A 153 -4.77 -24.60 15.96
C ALA A 153 -4.47 -24.02 14.57
N ILE A 154 -5.52 -23.60 13.85
CA ILE A 154 -5.39 -23.01 12.51
C ILE A 154 -4.72 -21.63 12.59
N GLN A 155 -5.09 -20.80 13.57
CA GLN A 155 -4.51 -19.47 13.73
C GLN A 155 -3.01 -19.54 13.98
N LYS A 156 -2.57 -20.43 14.89
CA LYS A 156 -1.16 -20.65 15.18
C LYS A 156 -0.38 -21.11 13.94
N GLN A 157 -0.96 -22.04 13.16
CA GLN A 157 -0.33 -22.52 11.94
C GLN A 157 -0.29 -21.44 10.85
N LYS A 158 -1.34 -20.61 10.76
CA LYS A 158 -1.39 -19.49 9.84
C LYS A 158 -0.33 -18.45 10.13
N GLU A 159 -0.01 -18.19 11.40
CA GLU A 159 1.09 -17.30 11.80
C GLU A 159 2.45 -17.85 11.33
N ALA A 160 2.69 -19.16 11.52
CA ALA A 160 3.92 -19.82 11.04
C ALA A 160 4.03 -19.76 9.50
N TYR A 161 2.94 -20.01 8.80
CA TYR A 161 2.87 -19.88 7.34
C TYR A 161 3.18 -18.45 6.89
N LEU A 162 2.56 -17.42 7.52
CA LEU A 162 2.73 -16.01 7.15
C LEU A 162 4.18 -15.54 7.34
N GLU A 163 4.86 -16.00 8.39
CA GLU A 163 6.27 -15.70 8.59
C GLU A 163 7.12 -16.13 7.37
N LYS A 164 6.92 -17.37 6.89
CA LYS A 164 7.63 -17.90 5.73
C LYS A 164 7.18 -17.26 4.43
N TYR A 165 5.89 -17.00 4.29
CA TYR A 165 5.33 -16.33 3.12
C TYR A 165 5.89 -14.92 2.91
N TYR A 166 6.00 -14.10 3.96
CA TYR A 166 6.57 -12.76 3.82
C TYR A 166 8.07 -12.78 3.53
N GLN A 167 8.81 -13.73 4.07
CA GLN A 167 10.22 -13.94 3.72
C GLN A 167 10.35 -14.28 2.22
N TRP A 168 9.58 -15.23 1.73
CA TRP A 168 9.54 -15.61 0.32
C TRP A 168 9.13 -14.46 -0.58
N LEU A 169 8.08 -13.71 -0.21
CA LEU A 169 7.58 -12.56 -0.98
C LEU A 169 8.65 -11.46 -1.10
N GLN A 170 9.39 -11.20 -0.03
CA GLN A 170 10.47 -10.22 -0.02
C GLN A 170 11.60 -10.61 -0.98
N ILE A 171 12.03 -11.88 -0.98
CA ILE A 171 13.06 -12.36 -1.89
C ILE A 171 12.56 -12.37 -3.33
N LYS A 172 11.31 -12.77 -3.57
CA LYS A 172 10.67 -12.72 -4.90
C LYS A 172 10.66 -11.30 -5.46
N GLN A 173 10.36 -10.30 -4.65
CA GLN A 173 10.35 -8.91 -5.06
C GLN A 173 11.77 -8.39 -5.35
N LYS A 174 12.76 -8.70 -4.50
CA LYS A 174 14.17 -8.38 -4.76
C LYS A 174 14.66 -8.98 -6.08
N LEU A 175 14.30 -10.23 -6.36
CA LEU A 175 14.66 -10.89 -7.61
C LEU A 175 13.99 -10.23 -8.84
N ALA A 176 12.73 -9.85 -8.72
CA ALA A 176 12.01 -9.14 -9.78
C ALA A 176 12.63 -7.78 -10.08
N ASP A 177 12.92 -6.98 -9.05
CA ASP A 177 13.58 -5.66 -9.18
C ASP A 177 14.98 -5.80 -9.80
N SER A 178 15.71 -6.85 -9.43
CA SER A 178 17.01 -7.15 -10.00
C SER A 178 16.93 -7.50 -11.50
N LYS A 179 15.94 -8.23 -11.96
CA LYS A 179 15.82 -8.68 -13.37
C LYS A 179 15.45 -7.56 -14.38
N ILE A 180 14.95 -6.43 -13.93
CA ILE A 180 14.48 -5.33 -14.80
C ILE A 180 15.63 -4.62 -15.54
N ASN A 181 16.88 -4.68 -15.05
CA ASN A 181 18.01 -3.84 -15.51
C ASN A 181 19.13 -4.56 -16.27
N THR A 182 18.97 -5.77 -16.75
CA THR A 182 20.07 -6.55 -17.39
C THR A 182 20.70 -5.89 -18.61
N GLN A 183 19.92 -5.24 -19.47
CA GLN A 183 20.45 -4.60 -20.69
C GLN A 183 21.20 -3.28 -20.37
N GLU A 184 20.69 -2.48 -19.45
CA GLU A 184 21.35 -1.27 -18.99
C GLU A 184 22.65 -1.59 -18.22
N MET A 185 22.65 -2.67 -17.44
CA MET A 185 23.84 -3.14 -16.72
C MET A 185 24.94 -3.61 -17.65
N ALA A 186 24.63 -4.34 -18.73
CA ALA A 186 25.62 -4.75 -19.73
C ALA A 186 26.32 -3.55 -20.39
N GLN A 187 25.55 -2.54 -20.80
CA GLN A 187 26.10 -1.30 -21.36
C GLN A 187 26.95 -0.54 -20.34
N ARG A 188 26.49 -0.50 -19.08
CA ARG A 188 27.21 0.17 -18.00
C ARG A 188 28.52 -0.55 -17.66
N LEU A 189 28.54 -1.87 -17.69
CA LEU A 189 29.74 -2.70 -17.48
C LEU A 189 30.81 -2.41 -18.55
N ASP A 190 30.44 -2.40 -19.83
CA ASP A 190 31.36 -2.09 -20.91
C ASP A 190 31.92 -0.66 -20.80
N MET A 191 31.07 0.30 -20.45
CA MET A 191 31.46 1.68 -20.23
C MET A 191 32.44 1.82 -19.05
N LEU A 192 32.15 1.18 -17.92
CA LEU A 192 33.03 1.20 -16.75
C LEU A 192 34.39 0.57 -17.05
N LYS A 193 34.42 -0.58 -17.73
CA LYS A 193 35.68 -1.23 -18.15
C LYS A 193 36.53 -0.32 -19.02
N TRP A 194 35.91 0.37 -19.97
CA TRP A 194 36.60 1.32 -20.82
C TRP A 194 37.15 2.51 -20.02
N GLN A 195 36.35 3.12 -19.16
CA GLN A 195 36.74 4.27 -18.32
C GLN A 195 37.88 3.92 -17.36
N ILE A 196 37.76 2.80 -16.66
CA ILE A 196 38.81 2.30 -15.76
C ILE A 196 40.12 2.11 -16.52
N ASN A 197 40.08 1.42 -17.67
CA ASN A 197 41.26 1.19 -18.49
C ASN A 197 41.90 2.48 -19.00
N GLU A 198 41.09 3.47 -19.43
CA GLU A 198 41.58 4.79 -19.87
C GLU A 198 42.33 5.52 -18.75
N ILE A 199 41.78 5.54 -17.52
CA ILE A 199 42.40 6.23 -16.39
C ILE A 199 43.65 5.47 -15.88
N GLU A 200 43.59 4.14 -15.78
CA GLU A 200 44.72 3.34 -15.34
C GLU A 200 45.93 3.42 -16.28
N ASN A 201 45.68 3.37 -17.59
CA ASN A 201 46.72 3.50 -18.60
C ASN A 201 47.39 4.87 -18.57
N ALA A 202 46.69 5.90 -18.13
CA ALA A 202 47.24 7.24 -17.99
C ALA A 202 48.28 7.36 -16.85
N LYS A 203 48.28 6.43 -15.88
CA LYS A 203 49.23 6.38 -14.77
C LYS A 203 49.45 7.74 -14.10
N LEU A 204 48.33 8.37 -13.71
CA LEU A 204 48.32 9.71 -13.11
C LEU A 204 49.04 9.70 -11.74
N ILE A 205 49.82 10.74 -11.50
CA ILE A 205 50.50 11.00 -10.23
C ILE A 205 49.92 12.26 -9.62
N LEU A 206 49.64 12.25 -8.33
CA LEU A 206 49.13 13.44 -7.61
C LEU A 206 50.06 14.65 -7.81
N ASP A 207 49.47 15.79 -8.11
CA ASP A 207 50.16 17.08 -8.35
C ASP A 207 51.10 17.09 -9.57
N GLU A 208 50.98 16.08 -10.47
CA GLU A 208 51.77 16.01 -11.70
C GLU A 208 51.52 17.20 -12.63
N ASP A 209 50.29 17.61 -12.77
CA ASP A 209 49.86 18.72 -13.60
C ASP A 209 50.46 20.06 -13.15
N GLU A 210 50.42 20.37 -11.84
CA GLU A 210 51.00 21.59 -11.30
C GLU A 210 52.51 21.64 -11.50
N LYS A 211 53.21 20.50 -11.32
CA LYS A 211 54.62 20.36 -11.56
C LYS A 211 54.98 20.58 -13.05
N LEU A 212 54.21 19.94 -13.93
CA LEU A 212 54.38 20.06 -15.39
C LEU A 212 54.16 21.53 -15.83
N GLU A 213 53.11 22.17 -15.35
CA GLU A 213 52.87 23.57 -15.69
C GLU A 213 54.00 24.49 -15.25
N SER A 214 54.54 24.28 -14.06
CA SER A 214 55.65 25.05 -13.53
C SER A 214 56.91 24.82 -14.39
N GLU A 215 57.28 23.57 -14.72
CA GLU A 215 58.45 23.27 -15.53
C GLU A 215 58.28 23.73 -16.98
N ILE A 216 57.09 23.63 -17.59
CA ILE A 216 56.80 24.16 -18.94
C ILE A 216 57.02 25.66 -18.98
N LYS A 217 56.56 26.43 -17.99
CA LYS A 217 56.76 27.87 -17.91
C LYS A 217 58.27 28.23 -17.90
N VAL A 218 59.08 27.48 -17.15
CA VAL A 218 60.55 27.71 -17.09
C VAL A 218 61.18 27.41 -18.43
N LEU A 219 60.86 26.27 -19.06
CA LEU A 219 61.44 25.88 -20.36
C LEU A 219 60.97 26.79 -21.52
N ALA A 220 59.73 27.23 -21.51
CA ALA A 220 59.23 28.18 -22.51
C ALA A 220 59.87 29.55 -22.41
N ASN A 221 60.21 29.99 -21.18
CA ASN A 221 61.00 31.20 -20.99
C ASN A 221 62.45 31.02 -21.46
N ALA A 222 63.05 29.86 -21.22
CA ALA A 222 64.38 29.54 -21.70
C ALA A 222 64.45 29.53 -23.25
N GLU A 223 63.44 28.97 -23.91
CA GLU A 223 63.26 29.00 -25.36
C GLU A 223 63.27 30.45 -25.88
N LYS A 224 62.41 31.30 -25.32
CA LYS A 224 62.28 32.67 -25.73
C LYS A 224 63.56 33.48 -25.54
N ILE A 225 64.28 33.25 -24.41
CA ILE A 225 65.56 33.89 -24.17
C ILE A 225 66.60 33.42 -25.17
N SER A 226 66.73 32.12 -25.41
CA SER A 226 67.63 31.53 -26.38
C SER A 226 67.44 32.10 -27.80
N LEU A 227 66.19 32.20 -28.27
CA LEU A 227 65.85 32.80 -29.56
C LEU A 227 66.26 34.26 -29.64
N LEU A 228 65.90 35.08 -28.63
CA LEU A 228 66.20 36.49 -28.62
C LEU A 228 67.70 36.78 -28.55
N THR A 229 68.47 36.01 -27.81
CA THR A 229 69.96 36.14 -27.73
C THR A 229 70.59 35.73 -29.03
N GLN A 230 70.13 34.65 -29.65
CA GLN A 230 70.61 34.21 -30.98
C GLN A 230 70.35 35.27 -32.06
N ASP A 231 69.14 35.84 -32.10
CA ASP A 231 68.78 36.87 -33.08
C ASP A 231 69.63 38.16 -32.89
N ALA A 232 69.80 38.59 -31.61
CA ALA A 232 70.63 39.71 -31.29
C ALA A 232 72.08 39.50 -31.70
N TYR A 233 72.67 38.34 -31.43
CA TYR A 233 74.04 37.98 -31.81
C TYR A 233 74.20 37.95 -33.34
N LYS A 234 73.25 37.35 -34.07
CA LYS A 234 73.24 37.34 -35.55
C LYS A 234 73.28 38.76 -36.14
N LEU A 235 72.47 39.68 -35.63
CA LEU A 235 72.43 41.07 -36.11
C LEU A 235 73.76 41.79 -35.84
N LEU A 236 74.36 41.56 -34.68
CA LEU A 236 75.60 42.23 -34.28
C LEU A 236 76.82 41.67 -35.02
N TYR A 237 76.94 40.34 -35.13
CA TYR A 237 78.17 39.66 -35.53
C TYR A 237 78.13 38.90 -36.89
N GLU A 238 77.05 38.18 -37.22
CA GLU A 238 76.98 37.32 -38.40
C GLU A 238 76.40 38.02 -39.66
N GLY A 239 75.39 38.90 -39.46
CA GLY A 239 74.59 39.49 -40.53
C GLY A 239 73.45 38.57 -40.97
N GLU A 240 72.40 39.12 -41.58
CA GLU A 240 71.26 38.34 -42.00
C GLU A 240 70.64 38.89 -43.31
N ASN A 241 70.12 38.02 -44.16
CA ASN A 241 69.34 38.39 -45.38
C ASN A 241 70.10 39.31 -46.35
N GLY A 242 71.43 39.10 -46.53
CA GLY A 242 72.21 39.90 -47.45
C GLY A 242 72.67 41.25 -46.94
N LYS A 243 72.39 41.52 -45.62
CA LYS A 243 72.92 42.69 -44.91
C LYS A 243 74.18 42.33 -44.15
N PHE A 244 75.18 43.20 -44.15
CA PHE A 244 76.38 43.01 -43.38
C PHE A 244 76.07 43.15 -41.88
N ALA A 245 76.76 42.41 -41.07
CA ALA A 245 76.71 42.55 -39.62
C ALA A 245 77.08 43.97 -39.20
N ILE A 246 76.48 44.44 -38.09
CA ILE A 246 76.75 45.78 -37.58
C ILE A 246 78.25 45.94 -37.37
N LEU A 247 78.90 44.98 -36.71
CA LEU A 247 80.38 45.01 -36.49
C LEU A 247 81.16 45.02 -37.81
N SER A 248 80.72 44.26 -38.82
CA SER A 248 81.39 44.29 -40.14
C SER A 248 81.27 45.66 -40.81
N SER A 249 80.08 46.30 -40.73
CA SER A 249 79.84 47.62 -41.27
C SER A 249 80.65 48.71 -40.52
N LEU A 250 80.68 48.62 -39.18
CA LEU A 250 81.49 49.48 -38.37
C LEU A 250 83.00 49.34 -38.59
N SER A 251 83.48 48.10 -38.79
CA SER A 251 84.87 47.83 -39.12
C SER A 251 85.29 48.49 -40.49
N GLN A 252 84.38 48.46 -41.46
CA GLN A 252 84.65 49.16 -42.74
C GLN A 252 84.77 50.70 -42.56
N VAL A 253 83.75 51.25 -41.79
CA VAL A 253 83.78 52.72 -41.53
C VAL A 253 85.01 53.15 -40.72
N ARG A 254 85.42 52.35 -39.74
CA ARG A 254 86.62 52.49 -38.93
C ARG A 254 87.85 52.58 -39.82
N LYS A 255 87.99 51.62 -40.75
CA LYS A 255 89.09 51.57 -41.69
C LYS A 255 89.13 52.79 -42.63
N ASP A 256 87.97 53.25 -43.10
CA ASP A 256 87.87 54.43 -43.94
C ASP A 256 88.25 55.68 -43.15
N LEU A 257 87.86 55.81 -41.87
CA LEU A 257 88.23 56.95 -40.96
C LEU A 257 89.72 56.95 -40.61
N GLU A 258 90.32 55.76 -40.40
CA GLU A 258 91.76 55.60 -40.15
C GLU A 258 92.56 56.17 -41.35
N ASN A 259 92.11 55.85 -42.56
CA ASN A 259 92.74 56.44 -43.75
C ASN A 259 92.49 57.92 -43.83
N LEU A 260 91.30 58.46 -43.49
CA LEU A 260 91.01 59.88 -43.52
C LEU A 260 91.82 60.63 -42.41
N ALA A 261 92.11 60.05 -41.30
CA ALA A 261 92.88 60.61 -40.22
C ALA A 261 94.33 60.90 -40.62
N GLN A 262 94.87 60.28 -41.66
CA GLN A 262 96.15 60.56 -42.25
C GLN A 262 96.18 61.88 -43.05
N TYR A 263 94.99 62.39 -43.44
CA TYR A 263 94.88 63.65 -44.23
C TYR A 263 94.27 64.79 -43.46
N ASP A 264 93.50 64.50 -42.35
CA ASP A 264 92.88 65.55 -41.46
C ASP A 264 92.90 65.08 -40.01
N GLU A 265 93.64 65.87 -39.17
CA GLU A 265 93.83 65.56 -37.79
C GLU A 265 92.53 65.59 -36.97
N ASN A 266 91.51 66.34 -37.43
CA ASN A 266 90.21 66.36 -36.81
C ASN A 266 89.49 64.94 -36.93
N MET A 267 89.73 64.18 -37.94
CA MET A 267 89.20 62.85 -38.14
C MET A 267 89.83 61.82 -37.25
N ALA A 268 91.02 62.05 -36.69
CA ALA A 268 91.66 61.13 -35.71
C ALA A 268 90.82 60.99 -34.47
N LYS A 269 90.18 62.09 -34.01
CA LYS A 269 89.27 62.05 -32.82
C LYS A 269 88.04 61.29 -33.11
N VAL A 270 87.45 61.39 -34.34
CA VAL A 270 86.25 60.64 -34.75
C VAL A 270 86.59 59.17 -34.88
N HIS A 271 87.76 58.84 -35.44
CA HIS A 271 88.23 57.44 -35.53
C HIS A 271 88.36 56.80 -34.14
N GLN A 272 88.98 57.53 -33.15
CA GLN A 272 89.12 57.03 -31.77
C GLN A 272 87.75 56.73 -31.15
N ILE A 273 86.78 57.63 -31.26
CA ILE A 273 85.42 57.43 -30.76
C ILE A 273 84.77 56.20 -31.40
N LEU A 274 84.92 55.97 -32.69
CA LEU A 274 84.35 54.85 -33.40
C LEU A 274 85.06 53.52 -33.08
N ASP A 275 86.38 53.61 -32.79
CA ASP A 275 87.20 52.48 -32.35
C ASP A 275 86.74 51.97 -30.97
N GLU A 276 86.59 52.86 -30.05
CA GLU A 276 86.03 52.56 -28.71
C GLU A 276 84.60 51.98 -28.83
N ALA A 277 83.71 52.54 -29.65
CA ALA A 277 82.34 52.03 -29.88
C ALA A 277 82.37 50.63 -30.51
N TYR A 278 83.29 50.38 -31.44
CA TYR A 278 83.42 49.06 -32.07
C TYR A 278 83.73 47.94 -31.05
N PHE A 279 84.73 48.16 -30.18
CA PHE A 279 85.10 47.23 -29.15
C PHE A 279 83.99 47.03 -28.08
N GLN A 280 83.28 48.11 -27.68
CA GLN A 280 82.14 47.99 -26.81
C GLN A 280 81.00 47.18 -27.36
N ILE A 281 80.70 47.30 -28.68
CA ILE A 281 79.69 46.51 -29.36
C ILE A 281 80.14 45.06 -29.49
N GLN A 282 81.43 44.84 -29.74
CA GLN A 282 82.04 43.48 -29.82
C GLN A 282 81.93 42.78 -28.47
N ASP A 283 82.36 43.43 -27.39
CA ASP A 283 82.22 42.89 -26.02
C ASP A 283 80.75 42.56 -25.69
N SER A 284 79.81 43.42 -26.04
CA SER A 284 78.40 43.21 -25.84
C SER A 284 77.87 42.00 -26.63
N ALA A 285 78.34 41.78 -27.87
CA ALA A 285 77.96 40.65 -28.69
C ALA A 285 78.47 39.33 -28.10
N ASP A 286 79.73 39.33 -27.59
CA ASP A 286 80.32 38.13 -26.92
C ASP A 286 79.63 37.82 -25.58
N GLU A 287 79.21 38.85 -24.84
CA GLU A 287 78.44 38.67 -23.62
C GLU A 287 77.01 38.09 -23.89
N ILE A 288 76.33 38.62 -24.94
CA ILE A 288 75.02 38.06 -25.38
C ILE A 288 75.15 36.63 -25.83
N ARG A 289 76.19 36.27 -26.55
CA ARG A 289 76.46 34.90 -26.96
C ARG A 289 76.67 34.00 -25.78
N SER A 290 77.60 34.36 -24.87
CA SER A 290 77.91 33.58 -23.68
C SER A 290 76.66 33.37 -22.82
N TYR A 291 75.79 34.40 -22.66
CA TYR A 291 74.53 34.27 -21.96
C TYR A 291 73.57 33.31 -22.65
N GLY A 292 73.40 33.39 -23.96
CA GLY A 292 72.56 32.44 -24.72
C GLY A 292 73.01 31.01 -24.65
N GLU A 293 74.36 30.75 -24.69
CA GLU A 293 74.96 29.41 -24.54
C GLU A 293 74.83 28.85 -23.14
N SER A 294 74.69 29.67 -22.12
CA SER A 294 74.50 29.26 -20.73
C SER A 294 73.09 28.73 -20.41
N ILE A 295 72.09 28.93 -21.32
CA ILE A 295 70.70 28.57 -21.10
C ILE A 295 70.53 27.12 -21.61
N ASP A 296 70.11 26.21 -20.66
CA ASP A 296 69.73 24.84 -20.98
C ASP A 296 68.32 24.77 -21.58
N TYR A 297 68.24 24.90 -22.90
CA TYR A 297 67.02 24.79 -23.68
C TYR A 297 66.93 23.42 -24.38
N ASN A 298 65.91 22.66 -23.99
CA ASN A 298 65.63 21.35 -24.56
C ASN A 298 64.20 21.33 -25.16
N PRO A 299 64.06 21.52 -26.49
CA PRO A 299 62.75 21.56 -27.17
C PRO A 299 62.00 20.24 -27.10
N GLN A 300 62.74 19.13 -27.17
CA GLN A 300 62.10 17.80 -27.10
C GLN A 300 61.49 17.52 -25.74
N LYS A 301 62.12 17.94 -24.66
CA LYS A 301 61.58 17.87 -23.31
C LYS A 301 60.33 18.70 -23.16
N LEU A 302 60.34 19.93 -23.68
CA LEU A 302 59.15 20.83 -23.66
C LEU A 302 57.94 20.23 -24.37
N ASP A 303 58.13 19.69 -25.58
CA ASP A 303 57.06 19.02 -26.35
C ASP A 303 56.49 17.80 -25.63
N MET A 304 57.35 16.97 -25.00
CA MET A 304 56.91 15.82 -24.23
C MET A 304 56.07 16.23 -23.01
N MET A 305 56.44 17.29 -22.31
CA MET A 305 55.73 17.79 -21.13
C MET A 305 54.39 18.42 -21.53
N GLN A 306 54.36 19.16 -22.61
CA GLN A 306 53.10 19.76 -23.15
C GLN A 306 52.14 18.63 -23.60
N SER A 307 52.65 17.59 -24.28
CA SER A 307 51.84 16.43 -24.66
C SER A 307 51.25 15.73 -23.45
N ARG A 308 52.06 15.51 -22.40
CA ARG A 308 51.64 14.87 -21.17
C ARG A 308 50.59 15.69 -20.43
N LEU A 309 50.78 17.01 -20.31
CA LEU A 309 49.83 17.89 -19.71
C LEU A 309 48.48 17.89 -20.47
N ASN A 310 48.53 17.90 -21.80
CA ASN A 310 47.35 17.84 -22.66
C ASN A 310 46.56 16.52 -22.47
N ASP A 311 47.23 15.41 -22.23
CA ASP A 311 46.59 14.12 -21.93
C ASP A 311 45.93 14.14 -20.55
N ILE A 312 46.57 14.74 -19.56
CA ILE A 312 45.98 14.95 -18.22
C ILE A 312 44.72 15.85 -18.34
N ASP A 313 44.79 16.95 -19.10
CA ASP A 313 43.67 17.85 -19.30
C ASP A 313 42.48 17.19 -20.01
N LYS A 314 42.71 16.26 -20.93
CA LYS A 314 41.64 15.47 -21.55
C LYS A 314 40.91 14.63 -20.50
N LEU A 315 41.64 14.01 -19.58
CA LEU A 315 41.07 13.21 -18.49
C LEU A 315 40.34 14.09 -17.47
N LYS A 316 40.92 15.28 -17.15
CA LYS A 316 40.25 16.24 -16.28
C LYS A 316 38.86 16.65 -16.81
N ARG A 317 38.73 16.93 -18.10
CA ARG A 317 37.45 17.28 -18.74
C ARG A 317 36.41 16.16 -18.70
N LYS A 318 36.84 14.89 -18.59
CA LYS A 318 35.94 13.74 -18.60
C LYS A 318 35.54 13.27 -17.21
N TYR A 319 36.45 13.31 -16.22
CA TYR A 319 36.31 12.57 -14.99
C TYR A 319 36.41 13.40 -13.71
N GLY A 320 36.85 14.66 -13.79
CA GLY A 320 36.96 15.56 -12.64
C GLY A 320 37.93 16.70 -12.91
N ASN A 321 37.90 17.76 -12.11
CA ASN A 321 38.70 18.97 -12.33
C ASN A 321 40.14 18.85 -11.86
N THR A 322 40.43 17.86 -10.99
CA THR A 322 41.75 17.58 -10.42
C THR A 322 42.14 16.12 -10.61
N ILE A 323 43.43 15.82 -10.53
CA ILE A 323 43.93 14.43 -10.57
C ILE A 323 43.36 13.63 -9.41
N GLU A 324 43.19 14.22 -8.22
CA GLU A 324 42.57 13.60 -7.05
C GLU A 324 41.11 13.19 -7.33
N GLU A 325 40.32 14.07 -7.94
CA GLU A 325 38.94 13.76 -8.34
C GLU A 325 38.87 12.60 -9.35
N ILE A 326 39.80 12.55 -10.32
CA ILE A 326 39.88 11.45 -11.29
C ILE A 326 40.19 10.12 -10.59
N LEU A 327 41.13 10.12 -9.64
CA LEU A 327 41.47 8.91 -8.88
C LEU A 327 40.33 8.45 -7.96
N ASN A 328 39.61 9.39 -7.36
CA ASN A 328 38.40 9.09 -6.59
C ASN A 328 37.28 8.55 -7.48
N TYR A 329 37.11 9.08 -8.69
CA TYR A 329 36.19 8.51 -9.69
C TYR A 329 36.58 7.09 -10.06
N LEU A 330 37.88 6.83 -10.30
CA LEU A 330 38.40 5.48 -10.58
C LEU A 330 38.06 4.48 -9.46
N ALA A 331 38.23 4.88 -8.20
CA ALA A 331 37.90 4.03 -7.06
C ALA A 331 36.41 3.64 -7.04
N LYS A 332 35.52 4.63 -7.20
CA LYS A 332 34.07 4.40 -7.30
C LYS A 332 33.67 3.54 -8.50
N ALA A 333 34.30 3.79 -9.65
CA ALA A 333 34.03 3.01 -10.85
C ALA A 333 34.43 1.54 -10.67
N LYS A 334 35.52 1.24 -9.97
CA LYS A 334 35.93 -0.12 -9.62
C LYS A 334 34.98 -0.80 -8.66
N GLU A 335 34.48 -0.09 -7.66
CA GLU A 335 33.47 -0.61 -6.73
C GLU A 335 32.19 -0.97 -7.49
N GLU A 336 31.71 -0.07 -8.36
CA GLU A 336 30.54 -0.31 -9.19
C GLU A 336 30.75 -1.49 -10.16
N LEU A 337 31.93 -1.59 -10.78
CA LEU A 337 32.27 -2.71 -11.65
C LEU A 337 32.22 -4.06 -10.89
N THR A 338 32.81 -4.11 -9.71
CA THR A 338 32.80 -5.32 -8.85
C THR A 338 31.38 -5.72 -8.47
N TYR A 339 30.51 -4.73 -8.18
CA TYR A 339 29.10 -4.99 -7.91
C TYR A 339 28.38 -5.61 -9.12
N ILE A 340 28.60 -5.05 -10.31
CA ILE A 340 27.97 -5.54 -11.55
C ILE A 340 28.54 -6.93 -11.96
N GLU A 341 29.82 -7.17 -11.81
CA GLU A 341 30.43 -8.47 -12.15
C GLU A 341 29.95 -9.61 -11.24
N ASN A 342 29.63 -9.31 -9.96
CA ASN A 342 29.04 -10.28 -9.04
C ASN A 342 27.50 -10.39 -9.18
N TYR A 343 26.89 -9.71 -10.14
CA TYR A 343 25.44 -9.65 -10.30
C TYR A 343 24.83 -11.02 -10.62
N ASP A 344 25.40 -11.76 -11.56
CA ASP A 344 24.92 -13.09 -11.95
C ASP A 344 25.03 -14.11 -10.79
N ASP A 345 26.12 -14.04 -10.02
CA ASP A 345 26.29 -14.87 -8.82
C ASP A 345 25.27 -14.50 -7.72
N ASN A 346 24.95 -13.21 -7.58
CA ASN A 346 23.94 -12.74 -6.64
C ASN A 346 22.52 -13.13 -7.08
N LEU A 347 22.22 -13.07 -8.38
CA LEU A 347 20.97 -13.57 -8.92
C LEU A 347 20.80 -15.07 -8.66
N ALA A 348 21.82 -15.86 -8.95
CA ALA A 348 21.78 -17.31 -8.72
C ALA A 348 21.57 -17.65 -7.23
N LYS A 349 22.19 -16.89 -6.31
CA LYS A 349 21.95 -17.03 -4.87
C LYS A 349 20.51 -16.68 -4.48
N LEU A 350 19.96 -15.57 -5.01
CA LEU A 350 18.57 -15.17 -4.75
C LEU A 350 17.58 -16.21 -5.31
N GLU A 351 17.82 -16.77 -6.49
CA GLU A 351 16.99 -17.83 -7.06
C GLU A 351 17.04 -19.13 -6.24
N GLN A 352 18.22 -19.48 -5.73
CA GLN A 352 18.36 -20.63 -4.84
C GLN A 352 17.64 -20.39 -3.50
N GLU A 353 17.79 -19.22 -2.91
CA GLU A 353 17.13 -18.83 -1.66
C GLU A 353 15.59 -18.81 -1.86
N LEU A 354 15.10 -18.25 -2.97
CA LEU A 354 13.68 -18.26 -3.33
C LEU A 354 13.14 -19.69 -3.44
N SER A 355 13.89 -20.59 -4.06
CA SER A 355 13.50 -22.00 -4.21
C SER A 355 13.44 -22.74 -2.86
N LEU A 356 14.35 -22.44 -1.93
CA LEU A 356 14.33 -23.02 -0.59
C LEU A 356 13.14 -22.49 0.21
N LEU A 357 12.94 -21.17 0.22
CA LEU A 357 11.80 -20.55 0.89
C LEU A 357 10.46 -21.01 0.30
N ALA A 358 10.36 -21.22 -1.02
CA ALA A 358 9.17 -21.76 -1.64
C ALA A 358 8.81 -23.16 -1.12
N LYS A 359 9.83 -24.01 -0.85
CA LYS A 359 9.61 -25.33 -0.23
C LYS A 359 9.12 -25.21 1.21
N ASP A 360 9.72 -24.30 1.99
CA ASP A 360 9.30 -24.06 3.37
C ASP A 360 7.86 -23.55 3.41
N VAL A 361 7.50 -22.57 2.57
CA VAL A 361 6.13 -22.06 2.45
C VAL A 361 5.15 -23.16 2.03
N SER A 362 5.54 -24.00 1.06
CA SER A 362 4.70 -25.13 0.62
C SER A 362 4.47 -26.14 1.74
N GLN A 363 5.47 -26.41 2.57
CA GLN A 363 5.34 -27.32 3.71
C GLN A 363 4.38 -26.74 4.76
N GLU A 364 4.52 -25.47 5.13
CA GLU A 364 3.60 -24.82 6.06
C GLU A 364 2.18 -24.70 5.49
N ALA A 365 2.06 -24.46 4.18
CA ALA A 365 0.76 -24.47 3.48
C ALA A 365 0.08 -25.85 3.52
N LEU A 366 0.84 -26.92 3.36
CA LEU A 366 0.32 -28.30 3.44
C LEU A 366 -0.20 -28.62 4.84
N ILE A 367 0.53 -28.26 5.89
CA ILE A 367 0.08 -28.45 7.28
C ILE A 367 -1.21 -27.65 7.53
N LEU A 368 -1.25 -26.41 7.05
CA LEU A 368 -2.45 -25.56 7.15
C LEU A 368 -3.65 -26.17 6.42
N HIS A 369 -3.43 -26.70 5.20
CA HIS A 369 -4.42 -27.41 4.43
C HIS A 369 -5.00 -28.63 5.18
N GLU A 370 -4.16 -29.46 5.78
CA GLU A 370 -4.59 -30.64 6.54
C GLU A 370 -5.45 -30.25 7.76
N LEU A 371 -5.08 -29.19 8.46
CA LEU A 371 -5.86 -28.66 9.58
C LEU A 371 -7.22 -28.15 9.10
N ARG A 372 -7.24 -27.37 8.02
CA ARG A 372 -8.46 -26.86 7.39
C ARG A 372 -9.36 -27.99 6.90
N GLN A 373 -8.79 -29.05 6.34
CA GLN A 373 -9.56 -30.21 5.87
C GLN A 373 -10.27 -30.93 7.02
N LYS A 374 -9.61 -31.05 8.18
CA LYS A 374 -10.23 -31.61 9.39
C LYS A 374 -11.35 -30.70 9.92
N SER A 375 -11.07 -29.39 10.01
CA SER A 375 -12.03 -28.37 10.43
C SER A 375 -13.25 -28.31 9.49
N ALA A 376 -13.03 -28.36 8.18
CA ALA A 376 -14.09 -28.38 7.16
C ALA A 376 -15.04 -29.58 7.33
N LYS A 377 -14.50 -30.77 7.54
CA LYS A 377 -15.33 -31.97 7.78
C LYS A 377 -16.14 -31.86 9.08
N ALA A 378 -15.54 -31.32 10.15
CA ALA A 378 -16.25 -31.10 11.40
C ALA A 378 -17.36 -30.06 11.25
N LEU A 379 -17.07 -28.97 10.51
CA LEU A 379 -18.02 -27.92 10.20
C LEU A 379 -19.16 -28.43 9.30
N GLU A 380 -18.88 -29.24 8.29
CA GLU A 380 -19.91 -29.90 7.47
C GLU A 380 -20.91 -30.65 8.35
N MET A 381 -20.42 -31.51 9.24
CA MET A 381 -21.27 -32.31 10.15
C MET A 381 -22.10 -31.42 11.08
N ALA A 382 -21.50 -30.35 11.60
CA ALA A 382 -22.20 -29.40 12.46
C ALA A 382 -23.30 -28.65 11.69
N ILE A 383 -23.02 -28.18 10.48
CA ILE A 383 -23.99 -27.50 9.63
C ILE A 383 -25.14 -28.44 9.25
N MET A 384 -24.84 -29.67 8.85
CA MET A 384 -25.86 -30.66 8.52
C MET A 384 -26.80 -30.96 9.68
N LYS A 385 -26.27 -31.06 10.91
CA LYS A 385 -27.07 -31.23 12.13
C LYS A 385 -28.01 -30.03 12.35
N GLU A 386 -27.50 -28.80 12.17
CA GLU A 386 -28.31 -27.61 12.31
C GLU A 386 -29.39 -27.50 11.22
N LEU A 387 -29.06 -27.82 9.95
CA LEU A 387 -30.02 -27.82 8.83
C LEU A 387 -31.11 -28.84 9.00
N ALA A 388 -30.79 -30.04 9.49
CA ALA A 388 -31.81 -31.06 9.79
C ALA A 388 -32.84 -30.54 10.82
N SER A 389 -32.42 -29.76 11.82
CA SER A 389 -33.32 -29.13 12.78
C SER A 389 -34.18 -28.03 12.14
N LEU A 390 -33.76 -27.43 11.03
CA LEU A 390 -34.47 -26.41 10.28
C LEU A 390 -35.34 -26.98 9.11
N SER A 391 -35.79 -28.21 9.23
CA SER A 391 -36.59 -28.93 8.24
C SER A 391 -35.89 -29.11 6.87
N MET A 392 -34.56 -29.27 6.90
CA MET A 392 -33.73 -29.60 5.75
C MET A 392 -32.94 -30.89 5.99
N ALA A 393 -33.62 -31.93 6.47
CA ALA A 393 -32.99 -33.22 6.82
C ALA A 393 -32.36 -33.93 5.63
N ASP A 394 -32.89 -33.72 4.44
CA ASP A 394 -32.43 -34.32 3.18
C ASP A 394 -31.34 -33.51 2.47
N ALA A 395 -31.00 -32.35 2.99
CA ALA A 395 -29.97 -31.51 2.43
C ALA A 395 -28.58 -32.18 2.50
N LYS A 396 -27.72 -31.87 1.56
CA LYS A 396 -26.30 -32.25 1.56
C LYS A 396 -25.44 -31.00 1.40
N LEU A 397 -24.40 -30.90 2.22
CA LEU A 397 -23.41 -29.81 2.16
C LEU A 397 -22.01 -30.43 2.17
N VAL A 398 -21.16 -29.99 1.26
CA VAL A 398 -19.76 -30.42 1.13
C VAL A 398 -18.89 -29.21 1.02
N ILE A 399 -17.84 -29.13 1.82
CA ILE A 399 -16.83 -28.10 1.76
C ILE A 399 -15.63 -28.66 1.00
N ASN A 400 -15.49 -28.26 -0.25
CA ASN A 400 -14.38 -28.66 -1.10
C ASN A 400 -13.19 -27.74 -0.90
N LEU A 401 -12.04 -28.28 -0.48
CA LEU A 401 -10.77 -27.58 -0.32
C LEU A 401 -9.77 -28.16 -1.32
N THR A 402 -9.20 -27.29 -2.15
CA THR A 402 -8.15 -27.62 -3.12
C THR A 402 -6.90 -26.86 -2.80
N LEU A 403 -5.78 -27.58 -2.66
CA LEU A 403 -4.47 -26.96 -2.47
C LEU A 403 -3.92 -26.55 -3.85
N ASN A 404 -3.51 -25.29 -3.97
CA ASN A 404 -2.92 -24.72 -5.19
C ASN A 404 -1.42 -24.49 -5.01
N ASP A 405 -0.72 -24.25 -6.12
CA ASP A 405 0.68 -23.88 -6.12
C ASP A 405 0.91 -22.37 -5.86
N ASP A 406 -0.15 -21.57 -5.87
CA ASP A 406 -0.09 -20.13 -5.66
C ASP A 406 -0.23 -19.78 -4.18
N PHE A 407 0.82 -19.18 -3.62
CA PHE A 407 0.83 -18.71 -2.23
C PHE A 407 0.18 -17.34 -2.11
N THR A 408 -0.73 -17.22 -1.13
CA THR A 408 -1.42 -15.96 -0.77
C THR A 408 -1.30 -15.68 0.72
N GLU A 409 -1.66 -14.48 1.17
CA GLU A 409 -1.74 -14.15 2.61
C GLU A 409 -2.74 -15.04 3.39
N ASN A 410 -3.64 -15.72 2.69
CA ASN A 410 -4.61 -16.63 3.30
C ASN A 410 -4.22 -18.11 3.22
N GLY A 411 -3.02 -18.42 2.76
CA GLY A 411 -2.57 -19.77 2.48
C GLY A 411 -2.60 -20.07 0.98
N ALA A 412 -2.57 -21.37 0.65
CA ALA A 412 -2.61 -21.88 -0.71
C ALA A 412 -3.92 -22.64 -1.00
N ASP A 413 -4.95 -22.47 -0.16
CA ASP A 413 -6.23 -23.17 -0.30
C ASP A 413 -7.23 -22.37 -1.11
N ASP A 414 -7.83 -23.00 -2.10
CA ASP A 414 -9.12 -22.60 -2.65
C ASP A 414 -10.25 -23.39 -1.98
N VAL A 415 -11.34 -22.70 -1.67
CA VAL A 415 -12.52 -23.27 -1.01
C VAL A 415 -13.76 -23.02 -1.82
N GLU A 416 -14.60 -24.05 -1.90
CA GLU A 416 -15.94 -23.95 -2.45
C GLU A 416 -16.92 -24.79 -1.63
N ILE A 417 -17.96 -24.12 -1.10
CA ILE A 417 -19.05 -24.83 -0.42
C ILE A 417 -20.09 -25.21 -1.45
N LEU A 418 -20.31 -26.52 -1.55
CA LEU A 418 -21.32 -27.15 -2.42
C LEU A 418 -22.52 -27.54 -1.59
N PHE A 419 -23.71 -27.38 -2.14
CA PHE A 419 -24.96 -27.65 -1.44
C PHE A 419 -26.01 -28.23 -2.38
N SER A 420 -26.84 -29.11 -1.84
CA SER A 420 -28.07 -29.62 -2.45
C SER A 420 -29.18 -29.66 -1.40
N ALA A 421 -30.37 -29.17 -1.73
CA ALA A 421 -31.51 -29.10 -0.80
C ALA A 421 -32.25 -30.41 -0.66
N ASN A 422 -32.27 -31.22 -1.72
CA ASN A 422 -33.11 -32.44 -1.83
C ASN A 422 -32.29 -33.67 -2.20
N LEU A 423 -32.78 -34.83 -1.81
CA LEU A 423 -32.21 -36.12 -2.21
C LEU A 423 -32.30 -36.28 -3.74
N GLY A 424 -31.16 -36.64 -4.37
CA GLY A 424 -31.10 -36.89 -5.81
C GLY A 424 -30.81 -35.67 -6.67
N GLU A 425 -30.68 -34.47 -6.08
CA GLU A 425 -30.18 -33.29 -6.77
C GLU A 425 -28.65 -33.22 -6.75
N ASP A 426 -28.05 -32.69 -7.81
CA ASP A 426 -26.63 -32.48 -7.89
C ASP A 426 -26.18 -31.39 -6.91
N LEU A 427 -24.98 -31.57 -6.34
CA LEU A 427 -24.33 -30.55 -5.54
C LEU A 427 -23.99 -29.31 -6.41
N LYS A 428 -24.43 -28.15 -6.01
CA LYS A 428 -24.18 -26.88 -6.68
C LYS A 428 -23.46 -25.91 -5.73
N SER A 429 -22.62 -25.06 -6.29
CA SER A 429 -22.03 -23.97 -5.51
C SER A 429 -23.09 -23.13 -4.81
N LEU A 430 -22.86 -22.73 -3.56
CA LEU A 430 -23.75 -21.82 -2.84
C LEU A 430 -24.09 -20.56 -3.66
N ALA A 431 -23.17 -20.10 -4.50
CA ALA A 431 -23.36 -18.94 -5.37
C ALA A 431 -24.44 -19.17 -6.45
N LYS A 432 -24.81 -20.42 -6.74
CA LYS A 432 -25.82 -20.82 -7.74
C LYS A 432 -27.16 -21.19 -7.13
N ILE A 433 -27.32 -21.08 -5.80
CA ILE A 433 -28.58 -21.35 -5.14
C ILE A 433 -29.55 -20.21 -5.42
N VAL A 434 -30.72 -20.56 -5.95
CA VAL A 434 -31.74 -19.61 -6.41
C VAL A 434 -32.72 -19.24 -5.29
N SER A 435 -32.90 -20.13 -4.28
CA SER A 435 -33.89 -19.95 -3.21
C SER A 435 -33.33 -19.09 -2.05
N GLY A 436 -33.89 -17.89 -1.87
CA GLY A 436 -33.52 -17.01 -0.75
C GLY A 436 -33.75 -17.62 0.62
N GLY A 437 -34.85 -18.39 0.77
CA GLY A 437 -35.16 -19.07 2.03
C GLY A 437 -34.18 -20.19 2.41
N GLU A 438 -33.65 -20.92 1.42
CA GLU A 438 -32.62 -21.96 1.67
C GLU A 438 -31.31 -21.31 2.12
N LEU A 439 -30.89 -20.26 1.43
CA LEU A 439 -29.68 -19.52 1.76
C LEU A 439 -29.76 -18.86 3.14
N SER A 440 -30.94 -18.34 3.52
CA SER A 440 -31.18 -17.77 4.86
C SER A 440 -31.10 -18.82 5.97
N ARG A 441 -31.62 -20.06 5.72
CA ARG A 441 -31.48 -21.16 6.68
C ARG A 441 -30.06 -21.67 6.81
N ILE A 442 -29.29 -21.74 5.71
CA ILE A 442 -27.86 -22.06 5.75
C ILE A 442 -27.10 -20.99 6.54
N ALA A 443 -27.39 -19.71 6.28
CA ALA A 443 -26.77 -18.62 7.01
C ALA A 443 -27.08 -18.66 8.52
N LEU A 444 -28.34 -18.95 8.88
CA LEU A 444 -28.75 -19.13 10.26
C LEU A 444 -28.04 -20.32 10.93
N ALA A 445 -27.95 -21.47 10.25
CA ALA A 445 -27.23 -22.64 10.74
C ALA A 445 -25.75 -22.33 10.99
N LEU A 446 -25.07 -21.68 10.02
CA LEU A 446 -23.70 -21.23 10.18
C LEU A 446 -23.52 -20.30 11.36
N LYS A 447 -24.39 -19.28 11.49
CA LYS A 447 -24.31 -18.31 12.58
C LYS A 447 -24.62 -18.93 13.95
N THR A 448 -25.50 -19.93 14.02
CA THR A 448 -25.74 -20.68 15.26
C THR A 448 -24.48 -21.38 15.75
N ILE A 449 -23.66 -21.90 14.83
CA ILE A 449 -22.41 -22.60 15.12
C ILE A 449 -21.30 -21.61 15.50
N THR A 450 -21.21 -20.48 14.78
CA THR A 450 -20.09 -19.53 14.92
C THR A 450 -20.35 -18.41 15.93
N ALA A 451 -21.59 -18.19 16.40
CA ALA A 451 -21.96 -17.06 17.23
C ALA A 451 -21.09 -16.85 18.47
N LYS A 452 -20.60 -17.94 19.07
CA LYS A 452 -19.73 -17.88 20.26
C LYS A 452 -18.32 -17.33 19.94
N LYS A 453 -17.82 -17.59 18.73
CA LYS A 453 -16.46 -17.22 18.26
C LYS A 453 -16.44 -16.01 17.32
N ASP A 454 -17.62 -15.53 16.89
CA ASP A 454 -17.74 -14.38 15.98
C ASP A 454 -17.35 -13.09 16.70
N ASP A 455 -16.51 -12.25 16.09
CA ASP A 455 -16.09 -10.98 16.68
C ASP A 455 -17.12 -9.86 16.51
N ILE A 456 -18.17 -10.08 15.67
CA ILE A 456 -19.20 -9.08 15.40
C ILE A 456 -20.28 -9.15 16.48
N ASN A 457 -20.49 -8.03 17.18
CA ASN A 457 -21.39 -7.97 18.33
C ASN A 457 -22.86 -7.77 17.98
N LEU A 458 -23.19 -7.29 16.78
CA LEU A 458 -24.56 -7.07 16.32
C LEU A 458 -24.89 -7.90 15.09
N MET A 459 -25.90 -8.75 15.19
CA MET A 459 -26.45 -9.49 14.07
C MET A 459 -27.87 -9.02 13.75
N VAL A 460 -28.16 -8.82 12.46
CA VAL A 460 -29.46 -8.38 12.00
C VAL A 460 -30.04 -9.42 11.06
N PHE A 461 -31.21 -9.96 11.39
CA PHE A 461 -31.92 -10.93 10.57
C PHE A 461 -33.17 -10.31 9.93
N ASP A 462 -33.21 -10.35 8.60
CA ASP A 462 -34.35 -9.89 7.81
C ASP A 462 -34.88 -11.03 6.95
N GLU A 463 -36.19 -11.19 6.90
CA GLU A 463 -36.90 -12.18 6.07
C GLU A 463 -36.39 -13.63 6.22
N VAL A 464 -35.79 -13.98 7.36
CA VAL A 464 -35.32 -15.35 7.63
C VAL A 464 -36.48 -16.33 7.71
N ASP A 465 -37.66 -15.83 8.01
CA ASP A 465 -38.93 -16.55 8.21
C ASP A 465 -39.77 -16.72 6.93
N THR A 466 -39.24 -16.31 5.76
CA THR A 466 -39.95 -16.42 4.48
C THR A 466 -40.17 -17.89 4.10
N GLY A 467 -41.44 -18.30 3.86
CA GLY A 467 -41.83 -19.64 3.47
C GLY A 467 -41.73 -20.69 4.58
N VAL A 468 -41.70 -20.25 5.84
CA VAL A 468 -41.57 -21.12 7.03
C VAL A 468 -42.81 -20.99 7.90
N GLY A 469 -43.24 -22.05 8.53
CA GLY A 469 -44.37 -22.05 9.47
C GLY A 469 -44.31 -23.23 10.44
N GLY A 470 -45.22 -23.22 11.40
CA GLY A 470 -45.43 -24.34 12.33
C GLY A 470 -44.16 -24.71 13.13
N LYS A 471 -43.79 -25.97 13.10
CA LYS A 471 -42.64 -26.49 13.87
C LYS A 471 -41.30 -25.87 13.46
N THR A 472 -41.13 -25.62 12.17
CA THR A 472 -39.89 -25.03 11.64
C THR A 472 -39.70 -23.59 12.15
N ALA A 473 -40.76 -22.78 12.22
CA ALA A 473 -40.75 -21.46 12.80
C ALA A 473 -40.31 -21.45 14.27
N GLN A 474 -40.78 -22.46 15.04
CA GLN A 474 -40.36 -22.62 16.42
C GLN A 474 -38.88 -22.96 16.55
N MET A 475 -38.38 -23.89 15.71
CA MET A 475 -36.95 -24.24 15.73
C MET A 475 -36.07 -23.07 15.35
N MET A 476 -36.49 -22.26 14.35
CA MET A 476 -35.78 -21.00 14.00
C MET A 476 -35.76 -20.01 15.15
N ALA A 477 -36.89 -19.80 15.83
CA ALA A 477 -36.98 -18.92 16.98
C ALA A 477 -35.98 -19.31 18.09
N GLU A 478 -35.86 -20.61 18.36
CA GLU A 478 -34.88 -21.14 19.32
C GLU A 478 -33.43 -20.91 18.89
N LYS A 479 -33.11 -21.07 17.58
CA LYS A 479 -31.77 -20.80 17.06
C LYS A 479 -31.41 -19.33 17.15
N ILE A 480 -32.34 -18.44 16.79
CA ILE A 480 -32.14 -16.99 16.89
C ILE A 480 -31.95 -16.58 18.37
N ALA A 481 -32.78 -17.13 19.28
CA ALA A 481 -32.64 -16.89 20.71
C ALA A 481 -31.29 -17.42 21.25
N ARG A 482 -30.79 -18.55 20.78
CA ARG A 482 -29.47 -19.09 21.14
C ARG A 482 -28.33 -18.16 20.68
N ILE A 483 -28.40 -17.58 19.46
CA ILE A 483 -27.43 -16.59 19.02
C ILE A 483 -27.47 -15.36 19.93
N ALA A 484 -28.67 -14.98 20.37
CA ALA A 484 -28.88 -13.80 21.22
C ALA A 484 -28.29 -13.94 22.65
N LEU A 485 -27.94 -15.14 23.11
CA LEU A 485 -27.19 -15.34 24.34
C LEU A 485 -25.76 -14.76 24.29
N TYR A 486 -25.15 -14.76 23.09
CA TYR A 486 -23.76 -14.35 22.91
C TYR A 486 -23.64 -13.00 22.22
N ARG A 487 -24.64 -12.62 21.40
CA ARG A 487 -24.60 -11.42 20.56
C ARG A 487 -25.91 -10.64 20.66
N GLN A 488 -25.84 -9.34 20.45
CA GLN A 488 -27.07 -8.57 20.23
C GLN A 488 -27.68 -8.94 18.88
N VAL A 489 -28.96 -9.27 18.89
CA VAL A 489 -29.70 -9.65 17.68
C VAL A 489 -30.85 -8.70 17.45
N ILE A 490 -30.97 -8.17 16.24
CA ILE A 490 -32.14 -7.46 15.76
C ILE A 490 -32.79 -8.37 14.71
N CYS A 491 -34.06 -8.78 14.94
CA CYS A 491 -34.76 -9.65 14.01
C CYS A 491 -36.09 -9.02 13.58
N ILE A 492 -36.28 -8.90 12.26
CA ILE A 492 -37.54 -8.47 11.67
C ILE A 492 -38.33 -9.69 11.25
N THR A 493 -39.53 -9.86 11.80
CA THR A 493 -40.35 -11.05 11.59
C THR A 493 -41.82 -10.75 11.44
N HIS A 494 -42.52 -11.69 10.78
CA HIS A 494 -43.98 -11.76 10.74
C HIS A 494 -44.51 -13.02 11.46
N LEU A 495 -43.60 -13.85 12.05
CA LEU A 495 -43.97 -15.08 12.72
C LEU A 495 -44.12 -14.87 14.24
N PRO A 496 -45.28 -15.22 14.83
CA PRO A 496 -45.52 -15.08 16.26
C PRO A 496 -44.57 -15.91 17.13
N GLN A 497 -44.07 -17.06 16.62
CA GLN A 497 -43.12 -17.92 17.30
C GLN A 497 -41.79 -17.21 17.57
N ILE A 498 -41.30 -16.44 16.60
CA ILE A 498 -40.07 -15.68 16.73
C ILE A 498 -40.33 -14.46 17.65
N ALA A 499 -41.46 -13.75 17.44
CA ALA A 499 -41.86 -12.60 18.23
C ALA A 499 -42.01 -12.93 19.71
N ALA A 500 -42.51 -14.12 20.06
CA ALA A 500 -42.65 -14.58 21.44
C ALA A 500 -41.30 -14.68 22.17
N MET A 501 -40.22 -14.99 21.45
CA MET A 501 -38.85 -15.11 22.01
C MET A 501 -38.16 -13.77 22.28
N ALA A 502 -38.76 -12.62 22.01
CA ALA A 502 -38.14 -11.30 22.16
C ALA A 502 -37.74 -10.99 23.62
N ASP A 503 -36.56 -10.42 23.84
CA ASP A 503 -36.18 -9.70 25.04
C ASP A 503 -36.77 -8.30 25.06
N ALA A 504 -36.57 -7.55 23.99
CA ALA A 504 -37.25 -6.30 23.70
C ALA A 504 -38.10 -6.44 22.42
N HIS A 505 -39.33 -5.94 22.44
CA HIS A 505 -40.25 -6.04 21.32
C HIS A 505 -40.69 -4.64 20.86
N PHE A 506 -40.39 -4.33 19.59
CA PHE A 506 -40.72 -3.05 18.96
C PHE A 506 -41.83 -3.24 17.94
N TYR A 507 -42.82 -2.37 18.00
CA TYR A 507 -43.94 -2.37 17.05
C TYR A 507 -43.81 -1.20 16.07
N ILE A 508 -43.87 -1.50 14.80
CA ILE A 508 -43.79 -0.53 13.72
C ILE A 508 -45.22 -0.24 13.21
N SER A 509 -45.67 1.01 13.35
CA SER A 509 -46.98 1.42 12.91
C SER A 509 -46.89 2.54 11.89
N LYS A 510 -47.98 2.68 11.09
CA LYS A 510 -48.20 3.83 10.20
C LYS A 510 -49.37 4.67 10.68
N GLU A 511 -49.13 5.94 10.84
CA GLU A 511 -50.18 6.91 11.11
C GLU A 511 -50.28 7.91 9.97
N THR A 512 -51.52 8.22 9.58
CA THR A 512 -51.79 9.29 8.60
C THR A 512 -52.31 10.51 9.33
N LYS A 513 -51.51 11.58 9.35
CA LYS A 513 -51.91 12.89 9.90
C LYS A 513 -51.73 13.97 8.83
N ASN A 514 -52.70 14.84 8.66
CA ASN A 514 -52.66 15.98 7.70
C ASN A 514 -52.26 15.55 6.27
N ASN A 515 -52.84 14.50 5.73
CA ASN A 515 -52.53 13.93 4.40
C ASN A 515 -51.07 13.50 4.21
N LYS A 516 -50.33 13.29 5.29
CA LYS A 516 -48.97 12.74 5.27
C LYS A 516 -48.91 11.47 6.12
N THR A 517 -48.21 10.47 5.61
CA THR A 517 -47.97 9.21 6.34
C THR A 517 -46.69 9.32 7.15
N PHE A 518 -46.75 8.89 8.38
CA PHE A 518 -45.65 8.83 9.33
C PHE A 518 -45.47 7.38 9.79
N THR A 519 -44.24 6.97 9.92
CA THR A 519 -43.90 5.69 10.56
C THR A 519 -43.33 5.96 11.95
N THR A 520 -43.92 5.30 12.97
CA THR A 520 -43.40 5.28 14.34
C THR A 520 -42.89 3.87 14.69
N ILE A 521 -41.96 3.83 15.61
CA ILE A 521 -41.38 2.60 16.13
C ILE A 521 -41.30 2.74 17.63
N ASP A 522 -42.11 1.95 18.34
CA ASP A 522 -42.25 2.06 19.78
C ASP A 522 -42.00 0.70 20.44
N GLU A 523 -41.25 0.70 21.53
CA GLU A 523 -41.12 -0.49 22.36
C GLU A 523 -42.46 -0.77 23.06
N ILE A 524 -42.92 -2.02 22.96
CA ILE A 524 -44.22 -2.41 23.53
C ILE A 524 -44.06 -3.20 24.81
N ASN A 525 -44.94 -2.88 25.78
CA ASN A 525 -45.01 -3.59 27.04
C ASN A 525 -45.64 -5.00 26.91
N TYR A 526 -45.70 -5.76 28.00
CA TYR A 526 -46.19 -7.14 28.01
C TYR A 526 -47.63 -7.27 27.43
N ASP A 527 -48.55 -6.42 27.81
CA ASP A 527 -49.93 -6.49 27.37
C ASP A 527 -50.07 -6.21 25.87
N ALA A 528 -49.35 -5.22 25.36
CA ALA A 528 -49.28 -4.92 23.94
C ALA A 528 -48.54 -6.03 23.15
N LYS A 529 -47.52 -6.66 23.74
CA LYS A 529 -46.83 -7.83 23.16
C LYS A 529 -47.77 -9.01 23.03
N LEU A 530 -48.59 -9.27 24.05
CA LEU A 530 -49.60 -10.33 24.04
C LEU A 530 -50.64 -10.08 22.94
N ALA A 531 -51.17 -8.85 22.83
CA ALA A 531 -52.11 -8.48 21.78
C ALA A 531 -51.51 -8.59 20.37
N GLU A 532 -50.29 -8.17 20.18
CA GLU A 532 -49.60 -8.28 18.89
C GLU A 532 -49.37 -9.73 18.47
N ILE A 533 -48.90 -10.60 19.37
CA ILE A 533 -48.73 -12.03 19.09
C ILE A 533 -50.08 -12.68 18.76
N ALA A 534 -51.16 -12.33 19.49
CA ALA A 534 -52.49 -12.81 19.18
C ALA A 534 -52.92 -12.35 17.78
N ARG A 535 -52.71 -11.06 17.42
CA ARG A 535 -52.97 -10.51 16.08
C ARG A 535 -52.18 -11.24 14.99
N MET A 536 -50.90 -11.51 15.22
CA MET A 536 -50.05 -12.24 14.26
C MET A 536 -50.51 -13.70 14.03
N SER A 537 -51.14 -14.31 15.04
CA SER A 537 -51.61 -15.71 15.00
C SER A 537 -52.98 -15.86 14.36
N SER A 538 -53.91 -14.92 14.60
CA SER A 538 -55.34 -15.01 14.22
C SER A 538 -55.82 -13.98 13.20
N GLY A 539 -54.98 -12.98 12.86
CA GLY A 539 -55.35 -11.84 12.02
C GLY A 539 -55.94 -10.67 12.82
N ILE A 540 -56.87 -9.95 12.21
CA ILE A 540 -57.35 -8.64 12.74
C ILE A 540 -58.23 -8.80 13.97
N ASP A 541 -58.99 -9.90 14.04
CA ASP A 541 -59.99 -10.06 15.11
C ASP A 541 -59.34 -10.74 16.36
N LEU A 542 -59.15 -9.93 17.43
CA LEU A 542 -58.67 -10.42 18.71
C LEU A 542 -59.81 -11.14 19.44
N THR A 543 -59.76 -12.46 19.51
CA THR A 543 -60.68 -13.32 20.24
C THR A 543 -60.05 -13.76 21.58
N GLN A 544 -60.90 -14.16 22.56
CA GLN A 544 -60.39 -14.68 23.81
C GLN A 544 -59.46 -15.87 23.59
N ALA A 545 -59.81 -16.78 22.65
CA ALA A 545 -59.02 -17.94 22.30
C ALA A 545 -57.65 -17.56 21.69
N SER A 546 -57.54 -16.45 20.88
CA SER A 546 -56.27 -15.96 20.32
C SER A 546 -55.38 -15.39 21.40
N LEU A 547 -55.93 -14.73 22.41
CA LEU A 547 -55.17 -14.20 23.54
C LEU A 547 -54.63 -15.33 24.43
N GLU A 548 -55.43 -16.34 24.72
CA GLU A 548 -55.00 -17.55 25.47
C GLU A 548 -53.89 -18.32 24.77
N ASN A 549 -53.97 -18.46 23.45
CA ASN A 549 -52.92 -19.06 22.62
C ASN A 549 -51.63 -18.21 22.66
N ALA A 550 -51.72 -16.90 22.58
CA ALA A 550 -50.58 -16.00 22.63
C ALA A 550 -49.89 -16.05 24.02
N GLU A 551 -50.69 -16.17 25.10
CA GLU A 551 -50.17 -16.31 26.46
C GLU A 551 -49.44 -17.65 26.66
N GLU A 552 -50.00 -18.73 26.10
CA GLU A 552 -49.32 -20.04 26.08
C GLU A 552 -48.00 -19.98 25.28
N MET A 553 -47.99 -19.33 24.12
CA MET A 553 -46.76 -19.12 23.32
C MET A 553 -45.69 -18.37 24.08
N LEU A 554 -46.04 -17.28 24.78
CA LEU A 554 -45.11 -16.49 25.61
C LEU A 554 -44.56 -17.30 26.77
N THR A 555 -45.43 -18.06 27.44
CA THR A 555 -45.03 -18.94 28.57
C THR A 555 -44.08 -20.04 28.11
N ASN A 556 -44.35 -20.67 26.96
CA ASN A 556 -43.51 -21.69 26.38
C ASN A 556 -42.16 -21.12 25.89
N ALA A 557 -42.18 -19.93 25.28
CA ALA A 557 -40.98 -19.23 24.87
C ALA A 557 -40.05 -18.93 26.05
N ARG A 558 -40.60 -18.46 27.17
CA ARG A 558 -39.85 -18.21 28.43
C ARG A 558 -39.20 -19.45 28.97
N LYS A 559 -39.96 -20.55 29.10
CA LYS A 559 -39.42 -21.84 29.53
C LYS A 559 -38.29 -22.35 28.64
N ARG A 560 -38.44 -22.22 27.34
CA ARG A 560 -37.41 -22.64 26.36
C ARG A 560 -36.15 -21.79 26.44
N LYS A 561 -36.28 -20.47 26.67
CA LYS A 561 -35.12 -19.59 26.88
C LYS A 561 -34.36 -19.96 28.16
N GLU A 562 -35.08 -20.29 29.26
CA GLU A 562 -34.45 -20.78 30.48
C GLU A 562 -33.65 -22.07 30.24
N LEU A 563 -34.17 -23.01 29.45
CA LEU A 563 -33.44 -24.23 29.09
C LEU A 563 -32.19 -23.96 28.25
N LEU A 564 -32.22 -22.97 27.35
CA LEU A 564 -31.04 -22.59 26.55
C LEU A 564 -29.89 -22.08 27.40
N HIS A 565 -30.16 -21.48 28.55
CA HIS A 565 -29.15 -21.05 29.55
C HIS A 565 -28.55 -22.22 30.34
N PHE A 566 -29.25 -23.35 30.46
CA PHE A 566 -28.77 -24.53 31.19
C PHE A 566 -27.96 -25.52 30.31
N ASP A 567 -28.06 -25.41 28.98
CA ASP A 567 -27.33 -26.27 28.03
C ASP A 567 -25.88 -25.79 27.74
N GLU A 568 -25.44 -24.75 28.47
CA GLU A 568 -24.07 -24.23 28.49
C GLU A 568 -23.23 -24.91 29.59
#